data_845afa30bc05441440d0f38b03430cd7
#
_entry.id   845afa30bc05441440d0f38b03430cd7
#
_cell.length_a   1.000
_cell.length_b   1.000
_cell.length_c   1.000
_cell.angle_alpha   90.00
_cell.angle_beta   90.00
_cell.angle_gamma   90.00
#
_symmetry.space_group_name_H-M   'P 1'
#
loop_
_entity.id
_entity.type
_entity.pdbx_description
1 polymer ?
#
loop_
_entity_poly.entity_id
_entity_poly.type
_entity_poly.pdbx_seq_one_letter_code
_entity_poly.pdbx_strand_id
1 'polypeptide(L)'
;RNAVAAKMQDAHELRCGSVAAAERAYALGYASVALETICDATQSSDAKPLDWGEPRDVETLKTAPRLRLLKRLTVRLDAPRMSVPQKVLNAFDIVAVVPETDDAFRAACSCNDVDLISVACGARLPFAVARKDVEVAIKRGAAFEVSYAHAIAQPRSLRHLTATGLRLAALTNGGRGLVLSCGSPDTWRVRSPSDVGALASMLGVRNTDGVVG
;
A
#
# COMPACT_ATOMS: atom_id res chain seq x y z
N ARG A 1 -10.66 5.25 -12.85
CA ARG A 1 -9.86 5.26 -11.63
C ARG A 1 -10.76 5.41 -10.40
N ASN A 2 -11.48 4.37 -10.01
CA ASN A 2 -12.17 4.23 -8.73
C ASN A 2 -12.26 2.73 -8.38
N ALA A 3 -11.17 2.00 -8.67
CA ALA A 3 -11.13 0.54 -8.48
C ALA A 3 -11.11 0.13 -6.99
N VAL A 4 -10.72 1.03 -6.09
CA VAL A 4 -10.65 0.75 -4.64
C VAL A 4 -12.01 0.88 -3.94
N ALA A 5 -13.00 1.53 -4.56
CA ALA A 5 -14.31 1.79 -3.94
C ALA A 5 -15.45 0.85 -4.39
N ALA A 6 -15.22 -0.07 -5.33
CA ALA A 6 -16.25 -1.00 -5.79
C ALA A 6 -16.36 -2.19 -4.83
N LYS A 7 -17.52 -2.33 -4.19
CA LYS A 7 -18.05 -3.45 -3.38
C LYS A 7 -17.08 -4.65 -3.27
N MET A 8 -16.26 -4.67 -2.23
CA MET A 8 -15.32 -5.75 -1.98
C MET A 8 -16.01 -6.81 -1.12
N GLN A 9 -16.61 -7.80 -1.80
CA GLN A 9 -16.98 -9.08 -1.18
C GLN A 9 -15.78 -10.03 -1.15
N ASP A 10 -14.72 -9.73 -1.91
CA ASP A 10 -13.53 -10.55 -2.06
C ASP A 10 -12.34 -9.90 -1.35
N ALA A 11 -11.46 -10.71 -0.79
CA ALA A 11 -10.23 -10.23 -0.17
C ALA A 11 -9.15 -9.95 -1.22
N HIS A 12 -8.40 -8.86 -1.04
CA HIS A 12 -7.36 -8.42 -1.95
C HIS A 12 -6.03 -8.20 -1.21
N GLU A 13 -4.92 -8.66 -1.77
CA GLU A 13 -3.58 -8.33 -1.27
C GLU A 13 -2.95 -7.27 -2.19
N LEU A 14 -2.89 -6.04 -1.71
CA LEU A 14 -2.50 -4.90 -2.55
C LEU A 14 -0.98 -4.69 -2.66
N ARG A 15 -0.16 -5.53 -2.03
CA ARG A 15 1.30 -5.36 -2.05
C ARG A 15 2.06 -6.69 -1.98
N CYS A 16 2.27 -7.31 -3.12
CA CYS A 16 3.12 -8.50 -3.26
C CYS A 16 4.40 -8.17 -4.03
N GLY A 17 5.54 -8.49 -3.44
CA GLY A 17 6.85 -8.25 -4.05
C GLY A 17 7.31 -9.36 -5.00
N SER A 18 6.59 -10.49 -5.10
CA SER A 18 6.97 -11.63 -5.94
C SER A 18 5.77 -12.45 -6.41
N VAL A 19 5.95 -13.17 -7.51
CA VAL A 19 4.95 -14.11 -8.05
C VAL A 19 4.65 -15.22 -7.04
N ALA A 20 5.67 -15.76 -6.37
CA ALA A 20 5.48 -16.80 -5.36
C ALA A 20 4.65 -16.30 -4.15
N ALA A 21 4.79 -15.01 -3.77
CA ALA A 21 3.93 -14.41 -2.74
C ALA A 21 2.49 -14.27 -3.22
N ALA A 22 2.26 -13.99 -4.52
CA ALA A 22 0.93 -13.93 -5.11
C ALA A 22 0.25 -15.32 -5.13
N GLU A 23 0.96 -16.36 -5.51
CA GLU A 23 0.47 -17.75 -5.45
C GLU A 23 0.11 -18.15 -4.01
N ARG A 24 0.94 -17.76 -3.04
CA ARG A 24 0.64 -17.99 -1.62
C ARG A 24 -0.60 -17.24 -1.17
N ALA A 25 -0.78 -15.98 -1.58
CA ALA A 25 -1.98 -15.20 -1.28
C ALA A 25 -3.23 -15.90 -1.85
N TYR A 26 -3.19 -16.36 -3.09
CA TYR A 26 -4.27 -17.15 -3.68
C TYR A 26 -4.62 -18.39 -2.85
N ALA A 27 -3.61 -19.16 -2.47
CA ALA A 27 -3.78 -20.36 -1.63
C ALA A 27 -4.38 -20.03 -0.24
N LEU A 28 -4.25 -18.78 0.24
CA LEU A 28 -4.83 -18.29 1.48
C LEU A 28 -6.24 -17.68 1.30
N GLY A 29 -6.76 -17.65 0.07
CA GLY A 29 -8.12 -17.20 -0.23
C GLY A 29 -8.25 -15.77 -0.74
N TYR A 30 -7.17 -15.11 -1.15
CA TYR A 30 -7.25 -13.82 -1.83
C TYR A 30 -7.76 -13.97 -3.27
N ALA A 31 -8.69 -13.11 -3.67
CA ALA A 31 -9.27 -13.10 -5.01
C ALA A 31 -8.48 -12.23 -5.99
N SER A 32 -7.77 -11.22 -5.48
CA SER A 32 -6.84 -10.43 -6.29
C SER A 32 -5.56 -10.07 -5.55
N VAL A 33 -4.50 -9.83 -6.33
CA VAL A 33 -3.18 -9.48 -5.82
C VAL A 33 -2.58 -8.39 -6.69
N ALA A 34 -1.95 -7.40 -6.08
CA ALA A 34 -1.18 -6.39 -6.78
C ALA A 34 0.33 -6.71 -6.71
N LEU A 35 0.94 -6.90 -7.88
CA LEU A 35 2.40 -7.09 -8.00
C LEU A 35 3.09 -5.73 -8.03
N GLU A 36 4.02 -5.54 -7.08
CA GLU A 36 4.69 -4.28 -6.84
C GLU A 36 5.90 -4.09 -7.77
N THR A 37 5.95 -2.92 -8.41
CA THR A 37 7.16 -2.35 -9.02
C THR A 37 7.54 -1.12 -8.20
N ILE A 38 8.78 -1.08 -7.68
CA ILE A 38 9.25 0.02 -6.83
C ILE A 38 10.14 0.93 -7.66
N CYS A 39 9.98 2.24 -7.53
CA CYS A 39 10.90 3.24 -8.02
C CYS A 39 11.20 4.29 -6.95
N ASP A 40 12.42 4.82 -6.99
CA ASP A 40 12.86 5.91 -6.12
C ASP A 40 12.75 7.22 -6.89
N ALA A 41 11.90 8.14 -6.41
CA ALA A 41 11.75 9.48 -6.97
C ALA A 41 12.66 10.47 -6.20
N THR A 42 13.95 10.14 -6.08
CA THR A 42 14.92 11.05 -5.48
C THR A 42 15.23 12.17 -6.47
N GLN A 43 15.20 13.42 -6.02
CA GLN A 43 15.68 14.55 -6.80
C GLN A 43 17.23 14.49 -6.85
N SER A 44 17.78 13.77 -7.81
CA SER A 44 19.15 14.00 -8.25
C SER A 44 19.13 15.15 -9.24
N SER A 45 19.86 16.22 -8.95
CA SER A 45 20.07 17.37 -9.84
C SER A 45 20.74 17.00 -11.18
N ASP A 46 21.29 15.82 -11.29
CA ASP A 46 21.91 15.28 -12.50
C ASP A 46 20.95 14.26 -13.14
N ALA A 47 19.91 14.78 -13.76
CA ALA A 47 18.80 14.04 -14.36
C ALA A 47 19.26 12.98 -15.37
N LYS A 48 19.60 11.78 -14.90
CA LYS A 48 19.37 10.57 -15.69
C LYS A 48 17.87 10.28 -15.66
N PRO A 49 17.25 9.88 -16.79
CA PRO A 49 15.87 9.44 -16.79
C PRO A 49 15.72 8.40 -15.66
N LEU A 50 14.79 8.65 -14.74
CA LEU A 50 14.43 7.67 -13.71
C LEU A 50 13.98 6.40 -14.43
N ASP A 51 14.54 5.27 -14.04
CA ASP A 51 14.05 3.96 -14.44
C ASP A 51 12.77 3.69 -13.64
N TRP A 52 11.62 4.02 -14.25
CA TRP A 52 10.30 3.82 -13.63
C TRP A 52 9.93 2.35 -13.50
N GLY A 53 10.75 1.44 -14.04
CA GLY A 53 10.44 0.05 -14.19
C GLY A 53 9.28 -0.19 -15.17
N GLU A 54 9.30 -1.30 -15.86
CA GLU A 54 8.15 -1.73 -16.66
C GLU A 54 7.12 -2.41 -15.77
N PRO A 55 5.82 -2.24 -16.03
CA PRO A 55 4.80 -3.04 -15.38
C PRO A 55 5.14 -4.52 -15.61
N ARG A 56 5.19 -5.29 -14.56
CA ARG A 56 5.46 -6.72 -14.71
C ARG A 56 4.33 -7.31 -15.55
N ASP A 57 4.67 -7.84 -16.72
CA ASP A 57 3.74 -8.59 -17.53
C ASP A 57 3.42 -9.87 -16.79
N VAL A 58 2.22 -9.93 -16.26
CA VAL A 58 1.77 -11.06 -15.48
C VAL A 58 0.91 -11.91 -16.39
N GLU A 59 1.50 -12.97 -16.92
CA GLU A 59 0.71 -14.08 -17.47
C GLU A 59 -0.14 -14.65 -16.34
N THR A 60 -1.35 -15.08 -16.67
CA THR A 60 -2.21 -15.79 -15.72
C THR A 60 -1.42 -16.91 -15.05
N LEU A 61 -1.29 -16.85 -13.74
CA LEU A 61 -0.55 -17.86 -12.99
C LEU A 61 -1.21 -19.23 -13.22
N LYS A 62 -0.48 -20.18 -13.76
CA LYS A 62 -0.99 -21.54 -14.02
C LYS A 62 -1.51 -22.22 -12.74
N THR A 63 -0.92 -21.89 -11.61
CA THR A 63 -1.27 -22.38 -10.27
C THR A 63 -2.44 -21.63 -9.63
N ALA A 64 -2.81 -20.44 -10.18
CA ALA A 64 -3.85 -19.56 -9.64
C ALA A 64 -4.74 -18.98 -10.76
N PRO A 65 -5.47 -19.83 -11.52
CA PRO A 65 -6.15 -19.42 -12.76
C PRO A 65 -7.32 -18.43 -12.54
N ARG A 66 -7.80 -18.27 -11.31
CA ARG A 66 -8.88 -17.34 -10.96
C ARG A 66 -8.39 -16.10 -10.22
N LEU A 67 -7.08 -16.00 -9.95
CA LEU A 67 -6.50 -14.85 -9.28
C LEU A 67 -6.47 -13.66 -10.22
N ARG A 68 -7.08 -12.56 -9.81
CA ARG A 68 -6.97 -11.29 -10.53
C ARG A 68 -5.63 -10.63 -10.17
N LEU A 69 -4.79 -10.39 -11.17
CA LEU A 69 -3.50 -9.75 -10.99
C LEU A 69 -3.60 -8.27 -11.37
N LEU A 70 -3.08 -7.41 -10.50
CA LEU A 70 -3.03 -5.96 -10.68
C LEU A 70 -1.57 -5.52 -10.76
N LYS A 71 -1.29 -4.49 -11.54
CA LYS A 71 0.03 -3.85 -11.65
C LYS A 71 0.08 -2.68 -10.69
N ARG A 72 1.03 -2.69 -9.75
CA ARG A 72 1.22 -1.63 -8.78
C ARG A 72 2.56 -0.94 -8.95
N LEU A 73 2.53 0.39 -9.07
CA LEU A 73 3.69 1.25 -8.95
C LEU A 73 3.79 1.77 -7.52
N THR A 74 4.92 1.58 -6.86
CA THR A 74 5.23 2.18 -5.55
C THR A 74 6.38 3.16 -5.71
N VAL A 75 6.12 4.43 -5.45
CA VAL A 75 7.10 5.53 -5.55
C VAL A 75 7.57 5.89 -4.14
N ARG A 76 8.88 5.78 -3.88
CA ARG A 76 9.48 6.39 -2.69
C ARG A 76 9.68 7.87 -2.96
N LEU A 77 9.11 8.70 -2.09
CA LEU A 77 9.09 10.15 -2.28
C LEU A 77 9.74 10.86 -1.09
N ASP A 78 10.84 11.53 -1.34
CA ASP A 78 11.56 12.39 -0.38
C ASP A 78 11.32 13.88 -0.64
N ALA A 79 10.79 14.21 -1.81
CA ALA A 79 10.57 15.56 -2.33
C ALA A 79 9.12 16.06 -2.13
N PRO A 80 8.89 17.39 -2.14
CA PRO A 80 7.56 17.97 -1.99
C PRO A 80 6.66 17.78 -3.22
N ARG A 81 7.13 17.13 -4.27
CA ARG A 81 6.37 16.90 -5.51
C ARG A 81 6.72 15.57 -6.13
N MET A 82 5.69 14.80 -6.49
CA MET A 82 5.85 13.60 -7.31
C MET A 82 6.02 14.01 -8.78
N SER A 83 7.11 13.59 -9.41
CA SER A 83 7.43 13.91 -10.82
C SER A 83 7.47 12.64 -11.67
N VAL A 84 6.35 11.91 -11.73
CA VAL A 84 6.20 10.70 -12.55
C VAL A 84 5.44 11.05 -13.82
N PRO A 85 5.95 10.72 -15.02
CA PRO A 85 5.24 10.98 -16.27
C PRO A 85 3.87 10.28 -16.32
N GLN A 86 2.84 10.97 -16.80
CA GLN A 86 1.47 10.45 -16.88
C GLN A 86 1.38 9.14 -17.68
N LYS A 87 2.22 8.99 -18.73
CA LYS A 87 2.30 7.75 -19.50
C LYS A 87 2.67 6.54 -18.64
N VAL A 88 3.60 6.74 -17.69
CA VAL A 88 4.01 5.68 -16.74
C VAL A 88 2.89 5.38 -15.77
N LEU A 89 2.27 6.41 -15.16
CA LEU A 89 1.16 6.22 -14.23
C LEU A 89 -0.01 5.46 -14.86
N ASN A 90 -0.28 5.70 -16.16
CA ASN A 90 -1.36 5.03 -16.88
C ASN A 90 -1.07 3.54 -17.18
N ALA A 91 0.16 3.09 -17.06
CA ALA A 91 0.55 1.70 -17.27
C ALA A 91 0.28 0.80 -16.05
N PHE A 92 -0.07 1.40 -14.89
CA PHE A 92 -0.33 0.70 -13.64
C PHE A 92 -1.79 0.85 -13.22
N ASP A 93 -2.32 -0.20 -12.56
CA ASP A 93 -3.67 -0.21 -12.00
C ASP A 93 -3.75 0.55 -10.69
N ILE A 94 -2.65 0.53 -9.90
CA ILE A 94 -2.53 1.17 -8.59
C ILE A 94 -1.24 1.97 -8.52
N VAL A 95 -1.34 3.21 -8.08
CA VAL A 95 -0.20 4.08 -7.78
C VAL A 95 -0.13 4.32 -6.28
N ALA A 96 0.95 3.85 -5.66
CA ALA A 96 1.22 4.03 -4.24
C ALA A 96 2.44 4.93 -4.03
N VAL A 97 2.42 5.72 -2.96
CA VAL A 97 3.55 6.54 -2.56
C VAL A 97 3.98 6.19 -1.14
N VAL A 98 5.27 5.99 -0.94
CA VAL A 98 5.92 5.87 0.37
C VAL A 98 6.61 7.21 0.67
N PRO A 99 6.01 8.09 1.46
CA PRO A 99 6.63 9.37 1.81
C PRO A 99 7.75 9.18 2.83
N GLU A 100 8.85 9.90 2.65
CA GLU A 100 10.03 9.85 3.52
C GLU A 100 10.24 11.16 4.29
N THR A 101 9.50 12.23 3.96
CA THR A 101 9.56 13.55 4.63
C THR A 101 8.16 14.10 4.89
N ASP A 102 8.06 15.15 5.74
CA ASP A 102 6.78 15.86 5.98
C ASP A 102 6.21 16.48 4.69
N ASP A 103 7.07 17.04 3.84
CA ASP A 103 6.65 17.66 2.58
C ASP A 103 6.18 16.62 1.57
N ALA A 104 6.88 15.48 1.47
CA ALA A 104 6.47 14.35 0.66
C ALA A 104 5.14 13.75 1.13
N PHE A 105 4.90 13.66 2.45
CA PHE A 105 3.63 13.18 2.99
C PHE A 105 2.47 14.11 2.60
N ARG A 106 2.65 15.44 2.74
CA ARG A 106 1.65 16.43 2.33
C ARG A 106 1.39 16.40 0.83
N ALA A 107 2.47 16.27 0.03
CA ALA A 107 2.36 16.13 -1.42
C ALA A 107 1.58 14.87 -1.81
N ALA A 108 1.88 13.72 -1.21
CA ALA A 108 1.16 12.48 -1.46
C ALA A 108 -0.33 12.59 -1.08
N CYS A 109 -0.66 13.26 0.05
CA CYS A 109 -2.04 13.47 0.48
C CYS A 109 -2.86 14.33 -0.49
N SER A 110 -2.22 15.27 -1.19
CA SER A 110 -2.89 16.20 -2.12
C SER A 110 -2.82 15.79 -3.59
N CYS A 111 -1.99 14.82 -3.96
CA CYS A 111 -1.80 14.40 -5.34
C CYS A 111 -2.93 13.50 -5.84
N ASN A 112 -3.65 13.91 -6.89
CA ASN A 112 -4.79 13.18 -7.44
C ASN A 112 -4.40 11.88 -8.14
N ASP A 113 -3.15 11.71 -8.53
CA ASP A 113 -2.65 10.52 -9.20
C ASP A 113 -2.23 9.39 -8.25
N VAL A 114 -2.32 9.63 -6.93
CA VAL A 114 -1.95 8.66 -5.89
C VAL A 114 -3.20 7.99 -5.34
N ASP A 115 -3.28 6.67 -5.45
CA ASP A 115 -4.37 5.85 -4.90
C ASP A 115 -4.10 5.44 -3.45
N LEU A 116 -2.85 5.09 -3.13
CA LEU A 116 -2.43 4.61 -1.82
C LEU A 116 -1.28 5.44 -1.24
N ILE A 117 -1.40 5.81 0.03
CA ILE A 117 -0.31 6.41 0.80
C ILE A 117 0.22 5.35 1.75
N SER A 118 1.34 4.73 1.38
CA SER A 118 1.94 3.62 2.11
C SER A 118 2.81 4.13 3.24
N VAL A 119 2.41 3.82 4.47
CA VAL A 119 3.12 4.28 5.67
C VAL A 119 4.04 3.18 6.17
N ALA A 120 5.35 3.44 6.16
CA ALA A 120 6.36 2.49 6.61
C ALA A 120 6.30 2.30 8.13
N CYS A 121 5.91 1.10 8.58
CA CYS A 121 5.72 0.78 10.00
C CYS A 121 6.88 -0.01 10.62
N GLY A 122 8.00 -0.17 9.90
CA GLY A 122 9.19 -0.87 10.41
C GLY A 122 9.97 -0.09 11.48
N ALA A 123 9.85 1.23 11.50
CA ALA A 123 10.51 2.15 12.41
C ALA A 123 9.59 3.31 12.79
N ARG A 124 10.11 4.25 13.60
CA ARG A 124 9.40 5.51 13.87
C ARG A 124 9.30 6.30 12.56
N LEU A 125 8.10 6.83 12.30
CA LEU A 125 7.89 7.68 11.12
C LEU A 125 8.76 8.93 11.19
N PRO A 126 9.40 9.32 10.08
CA PRO A 126 10.21 10.54 10.00
C PRO A 126 9.37 11.81 9.88
N PHE A 127 8.05 11.69 9.79
CA PHE A 127 7.10 12.79 9.62
C PHE A 127 5.90 12.68 10.56
N ALA A 128 5.17 13.77 10.72
CA ALA A 128 3.96 13.82 11.51
C ALA A 128 2.71 13.56 10.64
N VAL A 129 1.89 12.58 11.04
CA VAL A 129 0.59 12.33 10.40
C VAL A 129 -0.41 13.34 10.94
N ALA A 130 -0.64 14.45 10.22
CA ALA A 130 -1.58 15.49 10.63
C ALA A 130 -3.00 15.17 10.15
N ARG A 131 -4.01 15.45 11.00
CA ARG A 131 -5.44 15.21 10.68
C ARG A 131 -5.87 15.87 9.38
N LYS A 132 -5.47 17.13 9.16
CA LYS A 132 -5.84 17.89 7.96
C LYS A 132 -5.40 17.21 6.65
N ASP A 133 -4.20 16.65 6.65
CA ASP A 133 -3.63 16.00 5.46
C ASP A 133 -4.32 14.66 5.20
N VAL A 134 -4.62 13.89 6.26
CA VAL A 134 -5.41 12.66 6.17
C VAL A 134 -6.81 12.93 5.62
N GLU A 135 -7.48 13.99 6.08
CA GLU A 135 -8.81 14.38 5.59
C GLU A 135 -8.79 14.76 4.10
N VAL A 136 -7.74 15.45 3.63
CA VAL A 136 -7.56 15.78 2.20
C VAL A 136 -7.44 14.50 1.38
N ALA A 137 -6.58 13.56 1.79
CA ALA A 137 -6.39 12.30 1.10
C ALA A 137 -7.69 11.48 1.02
N ILE A 138 -8.39 11.30 2.14
CA ILE A 138 -9.65 10.54 2.20
C ILE A 138 -10.75 11.20 1.34
N LYS A 139 -10.89 12.54 1.38
CA LYS A 139 -11.88 13.26 0.57
C LYS A 139 -11.70 13.06 -0.93
N ARG A 140 -10.45 12.94 -1.41
CA ARG A 140 -10.18 12.68 -2.84
C ARG A 140 -10.26 11.18 -3.22
N GLY A 141 -10.50 10.29 -2.25
CA GLY A 141 -10.65 8.85 -2.47
C GLY A 141 -9.35 8.04 -2.34
N ALA A 142 -8.26 8.62 -1.83
CA ALA A 142 -7.06 7.86 -1.51
C ALA A 142 -7.22 7.07 -0.21
N ALA A 143 -6.50 5.95 -0.12
CA ALA A 143 -6.43 5.16 1.10
C ALA A 143 -5.01 5.19 1.70
N PHE A 144 -4.94 4.95 3.02
CA PHE A 144 -3.68 4.77 3.73
C PHE A 144 -3.36 3.29 3.84
N GLU A 145 -2.14 2.93 3.52
CA GLU A 145 -1.68 1.55 3.59
C GLU A 145 -0.69 1.36 4.75
N VAL A 146 -0.92 0.32 5.53
CA VAL A 146 -0.05 -0.12 6.62
C VAL A 146 0.47 -1.52 6.31
N SER A 147 1.79 -1.66 6.15
CA SER A 147 2.41 -2.96 5.86
C SER A 147 2.80 -3.68 7.15
N TYR A 148 2.36 -4.94 7.30
CA TYR A 148 2.54 -5.72 8.52
C TYR A 148 3.77 -6.64 8.51
N ALA A 149 4.41 -6.92 7.37
CA ALA A 149 5.50 -7.89 7.28
C ALA A 149 6.70 -7.57 8.18
N HIS A 150 7.02 -6.29 8.37
CA HIS A 150 8.11 -5.88 9.27
C HIS A 150 7.84 -6.26 10.72
N ALA A 151 6.59 -6.17 11.17
CA ALA A 151 6.22 -6.54 12.54
C ALA A 151 6.32 -8.06 12.77
N ILE A 152 6.06 -8.87 11.73
CA ILE A 152 6.25 -10.32 11.79
C ILE A 152 7.74 -10.68 11.85
N ALA A 153 8.57 -9.97 11.06
CA ALA A 153 10.00 -10.25 10.98
C ALA A 153 10.78 -9.80 12.22
N GLN A 154 10.35 -8.70 12.84
CA GLN A 154 11.09 -8.04 13.91
C GLN A 154 10.13 -7.58 15.01
N PRO A 155 10.17 -8.20 16.21
CA PRO A 155 9.28 -7.82 17.33
C PRO A 155 9.35 -6.33 17.71
N ARG A 156 10.51 -5.70 17.51
CA ARG A 156 10.67 -4.25 17.74
C ARG A 156 9.79 -3.39 16.83
N SER A 157 9.48 -3.87 15.63
CA SER A 157 8.62 -3.17 14.67
C SER A 157 7.14 -3.24 15.04
N LEU A 158 6.72 -4.22 15.85
CA LEU A 158 5.33 -4.36 16.27
C LEU A 158 4.80 -3.11 16.99
N ARG A 159 5.62 -2.49 17.86
CA ARG A 159 5.24 -1.25 18.55
C ARG A 159 4.98 -0.09 17.56
N HIS A 160 5.77 -0.01 16.49
CA HIS A 160 5.60 1.04 15.47
C HIS A 160 4.36 0.77 14.60
N LEU A 161 4.14 -0.49 14.22
CA LEU A 161 2.92 -0.91 13.54
C LEU A 161 1.68 -0.55 14.37
N THR A 162 1.68 -0.92 15.66
CA THR A 162 0.55 -0.67 16.55
C THR A 162 0.30 0.83 16.73
N ALA A 163 1.35 1.61 17.03
CA ALA A 163 1.21 3.04 17.24
C ALA A 163 0.72 3.77 15.98
N THR A 164 1.27 3.43 14.82
CA THR A 164 0.89 4.05 13.54
C THR A 164 -0.51 3.61 13.12
N GLY A 165 -0.83 2.31 13.23
CA GLY A 165 -2.12 1.77 12.85
C GLY A 165 -3.26 2.33 13.70
N LEU A 166 -3.12 2.36 15.03
CA LEU A 166 -4.10 2.98 15.95
C LEU A 166 -4.30 4.47 15.63
N ARG A 167 -3.22 5.21 15.36
CA ARG A 167 -3.30 6.61 14.99
C ARG A 167 -4.05 6.80 13.68
N LEU A 168 -3.72 6.04 12.64
CA LEU A 168 -4.40 6.11 11.35
C LEU A 168 -5.87 5.70 11.47
N ALA A 169 -6.19 4.63 12.18
CA ALA A 169 -7.57 4.21 12.41
C ALA A 169 -8.39 5.30 13.09
N ALA A 170 -7.82 6.00 14.09
CA ALA A 170 -8.48 7.13 14.74
C ALA A 170 -8.68 8.33 13.80
N LEU A 171 -7.69 8.64 12.97
CA LEU A 171 -7.74 9.77 12.03
C LEU A 171 -8.66 9.52 10.83
N THR A 172 -8.83 8.25 10.44
CA THR A 172 -9.69 7.80 9.34
C THR A 172 -11.08 7.37 9.82
N ASN A 173 -11.52 7.88 10.95
CA ASN A 173 -12.86 7.62 11.52
C ASN A 173 -13.20 6.13 11.69
N GLY A 174 -12.28 5.39 12.30
CA GLY A 174 -12.42 3.96 12.57
C GLY A 174 -11.98 3.07 11.39
N GLY A 175 -10.98 3.54 10.62
CA GLY A 175 -10.32 2.76 9.58
C GLY A 175 -10.91 2.91 8.18
N ARG A 176 -11.81 3.88 7.94
CA ARG A 176 -12.29 4.16 6.58
C ARG A 176 -11.13 4.63 5.71
N GLY A 177 -10.84 3.90 4.61
CA GLY A 177 -9.68 4.17 3.78
C GLY A 177 -8.34 3.80 4.44
N LEU A 178 -8.34 2.85 5.37
CA LEU A 178 -7.14 2.18 5.87
C LEU A 178 -7.08 0.78 5.28
N VAL A 179 -5.95 0.41 4.74
CA VAL A 179 -5.67 -0.89 4.12
C VAL A 179 -4.47 -1.53 4.80
N LEU A 180 -4.55 -2.82 5.09
CA LEU A 180 -3.42 -3.62 5.56
C LEU A 180 -2.91 -4.51 4.43
N SER A 181 -1.59 -4.50 4.22
CA SER A 181 -0.94 -5.32 3.20
C SER A 181 0.30 -6.01 3.75
N CYS A 182 0.75 -7.07 3.08
CA CYS A 182 1.98 -7.76 3.47
C CYS A 182 3.20 -6.86 3.31
N GLY A 183 3.44 -6.32 2.11
CA GLY A 183 4.59 -5.46 1.83
C GLY A 183 5.94 -6.18 1.89
N SER A 184 5.98 -7.48 1.54
CA SER A 184 7.20 -8.28 1.52
C SER A 184 7.21 -9.23 0.32
N PRO A 185 8.38 -9.51 -0.27
CA PRO A 185 8.54 -10.56 -1.26
C PRO A 185 8.50 -11.97 -0.66
N ASP A 186 8.63 -12.11 0.66
CA ASP A 186 8.73 -13.39 1.34
C ASP A 186 7.35 -14.05 1.48
N THR A 187 7.18 -15.21 0.88
CA THR A 187 5.92 -15.98 0.86
C THR A 187 5.40 -16.32 2.26
N TRP A 188 6.30 -16.63 3.19
CA TRP A 188 5.94 -17.04 4.54
C TRP A 188 5.37 -15.89 5.41
N ARG A 189 5.53 -14.64 4.98
CA ARG A 189 4.98 -13.46 5.67
C ARG A 189 3.55 -13.15 5.26
N VAL A 190 3.08 -13.67 4.14
CA VAL A 190 1.70 -13.48 3.70
C VAL A 190 0.76 -14.18 4.67
N ARG A 191 -0.20 -13.45 5.21
CA ARG A 191 -1.23 -13.93 6.14
C ARG A 191 -2.57 -14.09 5.46
N SER A 192 -3.44 -14.92 6.03
CA SER A 192 -4.80 -15.09 5.54
C SER A 192 -5.63 -13.82 5.70
N PRO A 193 -6.68 -13.62 4.90
CA PRO A 193 -7.60 -12.49 5.09
C PRO A 193 -8.15 -12.39 6.51
N SER A 194 -8.47 -13.52 7.13
CA SER A 194 -8.97 -13.57 8.51
C SER A 194 -7.95 -13.11 9.54
N ASP A 195 -6.66 -13.47 9.38
CA ASP A 195 -5.58 -13.03 10.27
C ASP A 195 -5.35 -11.51 10.13
N VAL A 196 -5.40 -11.02 8.88
CA VAL A 196 -5.25 -9.57 8.60
C VAL A 196 -6.45 -8.81 9.15
N GLY A 197 -7.67 -9.34 9.04
CA GLY A 197 -8.86 -8.76 9.66
C GLY A 197 -8.77 -8.71 11.20
N ALA A 198 -8.25 -9.77 11.83
CA ALA A 198 -7.99 -9.77 13.27
C ALA A 198 -6.95 -8.71 13.67
N LEU A 199 -5.85 -8.58 12.91
CA LEU A 199 -4.86 -7.54 13.12
C LEU A 199 -5.47 -6.14 12.96
N ALA A 200 -6.31 -5.92 11.94
CA ALA A 200 -7.00 -4.65 11.73
C ALA A 200 -7.89 -4.28 12.93
N SER A 201 -8.62 -5.27 13.48
CA SER A 201 -9.44 -5.07 14.69
C SER A 201 -8.59 -4.67 15.90
N MET A 202 -7.41 -5.27 16.07
CA MET A 202 -6.45 -4.90 17.13
C MET A 202 -5.91 -3.46 16.94
N LEU A 203 -5.83 -2.99 15.71
CA LEU A 203 -5.45 -1.62 15.37
C LEU A 203 -6.61 -0.62 15.47
N GLY A 204 -7.77 -1.03 15.98
CA GLY A 204 -8.93 -0.16 16.20
C GLY A 204 -9.79 0.09 14.97
N VAL A 205 -9.65 -0.73 13.94
CA VAL A 205 -10.53 -0.69 12.77
C VAL A 205 -11.89 -1.28 13.14
N ARG A 206 -12.97 -0.54 12.88
CA ARG A 206 -14.34 -0.94 13.28
C ARG A 206 -15.01 -1.87 12.26
N ASN A 207 -14.73 -1.67 10.99
CA ASN A 207 -15.23 -2.54 9.92
C ASN A 207 -14.05 -3.06 9.12
N THR A 208 -13.82 -4.36 9.17
CA THR A 208 -12.69 -5.04 8.54
C THR A 208 -12.97 -5.46 7.11
N ASP A 209 -14.23 -5.38 6.63
CA ASP A 209 -14.63 -5.85 5.29
C ASP A 209 -13.99 -5.06 4.12
N GLY A 210 -13.38 -3.91 4.38
CA GLY A 210 -12.70 -3.11 3.37
C GLY A 210 -11.21 -2.86 3.67
N VAL A 211 -10.66 -3.55 4.67
CA VAL A 211 -9.28 -3.32 5.17
C VAL A 211 -8.32 -4.37 4.64
N VAL A 212 -8.85 -5.51 4.30
CA VAL A 212 -8.10 -6.59 3.64
C VAL A 212 -8.16 -6.32 2.14
N GLY A 213 -7.38 -5.31 1.73
CA GLY A 213 -7.17 -4.87 0.37
C GLY A 213 -8.37 -4.33 -0.34
#